data_a23419d26d28e8bd94de7f2efbde3b57
#
_entry.id   a23419d26d28e8bd94de7f2efbde3b57
#
_cell.length_a   1.000
_cell.length_b   1.000
_cell.length_c   1.000
_cell.angle_alpha   90.00
_cell.angle_beta   90.00
_cell.angle_gamma   90.00
#
_symmetry.space_group_name_H-M   'P 1'
#
loop_
_entity.id
_entity.type
_entity.pdbx_description
1 polymer ?
#
loop_
_entity_poly.entity_id
_entity_poly.type
_entity_poly.pdbx_seq_one_letter_code
_entity_poly.pdbx_strand_id
1 'polypeptide(L)' 'MDQKIKFILALSQIDNLSKLIEGNQFEQFFVSHLLPMKFEFQRQLSSIKDND' A
#
# COMPACT_ATOMS: atom_id res chain seq x y z
N MET A 1 2.60 -14.39 11.05
CA MET A 1 1.99 -13.06 11.14
C MET A 1 0.63 -13.08 10.47
N ASP A 2 -0.34 -12.44 11.09
CA ASP A 2 -1.69 -12.33 10.57
C ASP A 2 -1.70 -11.64 9.21
N GLN A 3 -2.52 -12.13 8.30
CA GLN A 3 -2.66 -11.55 6.95
C GLN A 3 -3.07 -10.08 7.02
N LYS A 4 -3.99 -9.75 7.92
CA LYS A 4 -4.44 -8.37 8.10
C LYS A 4 -3.27 -7.46 8.50
N ILE A 5 -2.45 -7.93 9.43
CA ILE A 5 -1.31 -7.15 9.90
C ILE A 5 -0.29 -6.97 8.77
N LYS A 6 -0.08 -8.00 7.98
CA LYS A 6 0.83 -7.91 6.83
C LYS A 6 0.38 -6.84 5.85
N PHE A 7 -0.92 -6.79 5.58
CA PHE A 7 -1.46 -5.78 4.64
C PHE A 7 -1.34 -4.38 5.21
N ILE A 8 -1.59 -4.22 6.51
CA ILE A 8 -1.44 -2.92 7.15
C ILE A 8 0.00 -2.44 7.06
N LEU A 9 0.94 -3.34 7.33
CA LEU A 9 2.36 -3.00 7.22
C LEU A 9 2.74 -2.66 5.78
N ALA A 10 2.20 -3.39 4.81
CA ALA A 10 2.46 -3.13 3.41
C ALA A 10 1.95 -1.74 3.00
N LEU A 11 0.76 -1.37 3.44
CA LEU A 11 0.22 -0.05 3.17
C LEU A 11 1.10 1.05 3.78
N SER A 12 1.60 0.81 4.99
CA SER A 12 2.49 1.74 5.65
C SER A 12 3.77 1.93 4.84
N GLN A 13 4.32 0.84 4.29
CA GLN A 13 5.52 0.93 3.46
C GLN A 13 5.25 1.66 2.15
N ILE A 14 4.09 1.48 1.56
CA ILE A 14 3.71 2.21 0.35
C ILE A 14 3.66 3.71 0.63
N ASP A 15 3.09 4.11 1.76
CA ASP A 15 3.06 5.52 2.14
C ASP A 15 4.45 6.07 2.35
N ASN A 16 5.32 5.32 3.03
CA ASN A 16 6.71 5.74 3.23
C ASN A 16 7.44 5.89 1.91
N LEU A 17 7.26 4.91 1.03
CA LEU A 17 7.92 4.94 -0.26
C LEU A 17 7.45 6.15 -1.08
N SER A 18 6.14 6.44 -1.05
CA SER A 18 5.59 7.59 -1.75
C SER A 18 6.24 8.88 -1.29
N LYS A 19 6.48 9.01 0.01
CA LYS A 19 7.13 10.20 0.56
C LYS A 19 8.59 10.29 0.14
N LEU A 20 9.28 9.16 0.10
CA LEU A 20 10.69 9.12 -0.25
C LEU A 20 10.93 9.51 -1.71
N ILE A 21 10.00 9.19 -2.60
CA ILE A 21 10.15 9.49 -4.02
C ILE A 21 9.53 10.84 -4.38
N GLU A 22 8.95 11.54 -3.43
CA GLU A 22 8.34 12.84 -3.66
C GLU A 22 9.40 13.82 -4.19
N GLY A 23 9.08 14.49 -5.29
CA GLY A 23 10.01 15.40 -5.92
C GLY A 23 11.01 14.74 -6.86
N ASN A 24 11.02 13.40 -6.92
CA ASN A 24 11.87 12.68 -7.85
C ASN A 24 11.33 12.84 -9.27
N GLN A 25 12.25 12.88 -10.26
CA GLN A 25 11.83 13.05 -11.65
C GLN A 25 10.98 11.89 -12.15
N PHE A 26 11.03 10.74 -11.49
CA PHE A 26 10.24 9.57 -11.86
C PHE A 26 9.06 9.38 -10.93
N GLU A 27 8.69 10.40 -10.18
CA GLU A 27 7.61 10.29 -9.20
C GLU A 27 6.31 9.79 -9.83
N GLN A 28 5.95 10.34 -10.98
CA GLN A 28 4.73 9.93 -11.69
C GLN A 28 4.74 8.45 -12.02
N PHE A 29 5.87 7.94 -12.47
CA PHE A 29 6.02 6.53 -12.79
C PHE A 29 5.78 5.66 -11.55
N PHE A 30 6.43 6.01 -10.43
CA PHE A 30 6.28 5.22 -9.21
C PHE A 30 4.87 5.30 -8.66
N VAL A 31 4.28 6.48 -8.63
CA VAL A 31 2.93 6.67 -8.11
C VAL A 31 1.92 5.87 -8.93
N SER A 32 2.06 5.85 -10.25
CA SER A 32 1.13 5.10 -11.09
C SER A 32 1.19 3.59 -10.85
N HIS A 33 2.29 3.10 -10.28
CA HIS A 33 2.41 1.69 -9.90
C HIS A 33 1.98 1.45 -8.46
N LEU A 34 2.27 2.39 -7.56
CA LEU A 34 1.95 2.22 -6.15
C LEU A 34 0.47 2.39 -5.85
N LEU A 35 -0.21 3.29 -6.55
CA LEU A 35 -1.64 3.53 -6.30
C LEU A 35 -2.51 2.30 -6.53
N PRO A 36 -2.35 1.58 -7.66
CA PRO A 36 -3.13 0.36 -7.84
C PRO A 36 -2.84 -0.68 -6.75
N MET A 37 -1.58 -0.79 -6.32
CA MET A 37 -1.23 -1.70 -5.24
C MET A 37 -1.90 -1.29 -3.93
N LYS A 38 -1.89 0.00 -3.63
CA LYS A 38 -2.50 0.52 -2.42
C LYS A 38 -3.99 0.22 -2.41
N PHE A 39 -4.68 0.47 -3.52
CA PHE A 39 -6.11 0.21 -3.62
C PHE A 39 -6.42 -1.27 -3.48
N GLU A 40 -5.58 -2.12 -4.07
CA GLU A 40 -5.79 -3.56 -3.95
C GLU A 40 -5.62 -4.04 -2.52
N PHE A 41 -4.60 -3.53 -1.82
CA PHE A 41 -4.42 -3.88 -0.41
C PHE A 41 -5.62 -3.43 0.43
N GLN A 42 -6.14 -2.23 0.17
CA GLN A 42 -7.30 -1.74 0.89
C GLN A 42 -8.54 -2.59 0.62
N ARG A 43 -8.70 -2.99 -0.63
CA ARG A 43 -9.80 -3.88 -1.00
C ARG A 43 -9.69 -5.22 -0.29
N GLN A 44 -8.48 -5.78 -0.26
CA GLN A 44 -8.24 -7.05 0.42
C GLN A 44 -8.53 -6.93 1.92
N LEU A 45 -8.09 -5.83 2.53
CA LEU A 45 -8.35 -5.61 3.95
C LEU A 45 -9.84 -5.53 4.24
N SER A 46 -10.60 -4.88 3.35
CA SER A 46 -12.05 -4.77 3.53
C SER A 46 -12.74 -6.12 3.45
N SER A 47 -12.18 -7.07 2.74
CA SER A 47 -12.76 -8.39 2.60
C SER A 47 -12.34 -9.36 3.70
N ILE A 48 -11.31 -9.01 4.48
CA ILE A 48 -10.88 -9.83 5.60
C ILE A 48 -11.80 -9.56 6.79
N LYS A 49 -12.38 -10.62 7.33
CA LYS A 49 -13.26 -10.50 8.49
C LYS A 49 -12.47 -10.45 9.77
N ASP A 50 -12.97 -9.69 10.72
CA ASP A 50 -12.25 -9.46 11.98
C ASP A 50 -12.05 -10.74 12.78
N ASN A 51 -12.93 -11.71 12.63
CA ASN A 51 -12.85 -12.96 13.38
C ASN A 51 -12.05 -14.04 12.67
N ASP A 52 -11.41 -13.71 11.58
CA ASP A 52 -10.63 -14.70 10.84
C ASP A 52 -9.17 -14.84 11.35
#